data_9fae842d736164e952187caed45a2796
#
_entry.id   9fae842d736164e952187caed45a2796
#
_cell.length_a   1.000
_cell.length_b   1.000
_cell.length_c   1.000
_cell.angle_alpha   90.00
_cell.angle_beta   90.00
_cell.angle_gamma   90.00
#
_symmetry.space_group_name_H-M   'P 1'
#
loop_
_entity.id
_entity.type
_entity.pdbx_description
1 polymer ?
#
loop_
_entity_poly.entity_id
_entity_poly.type
_entity_poly.pdbx_seq_one_letter_code
_entity_poly.pdbx_strand_id
1 'polypeptide(L)'
;MPVIEQVLEQYPDKVKVVFKNYPLGKIHKFAGKAALTAHAAHLQGKFWIVHDEFFKIHDQLDDEKIQEIVRAAGLNEEQLERDRNSQRVVDHVQKDVDEVYRLGVNSVPTVFVNGKRLRDRSFESFAAAVAKELKKNSAKK
;
A
#
# COMPACT_ATOMS: atom_id res chain seq x y z
N MET A 1 -6.41 3.17 6.88
CA MET A 1 -7.59 2.80 6.01
C MET A 1 -8.60 2.05 6.88
N PRO A 2 -9.62 2.73 7.41
CA PRO A 2 -10.49 2.16 8.47
C PRO A 2 -11.13 0.81 8.13
N VAL A 3 -11.56 0.63 6.87
CA VAL A 3 -12.20 -0.65 6.44
C VAL A 3 -11.23 -1.83 6.45
N ILE A 4 -9.98 -1.60 6.07
CA ILE A 4 -8.94 -2.66 6.10
C ILE A 4 -8.62 -3.07 7.53
N GLU A 5 -8.53 -2.09 8.44
CA GLU A 5 -8.31 -2.34 9.88
C GLU A 5 -9.45 -3.18 10.46
N GLN A 6 -10.71 -2.83 10.19
CA GLN A 6 -11.87 -3.61 10.59
C GLN A 6 -11.84 -5.06 10.06
N VAL A 7 -11.40 -5.25 8.80
CA VAL A 7 -11.28 -6.59 8.22
C VAL A 7 -10.18 -7.40 8.93
N LEU A 8 -9.04 -6.78 9.24
CA LEU A 8 -7.95 -7.44 9.97
C LEU A 8 -8.35 -7.79 11.41
N GLU A 9 -9.11 -6.92 12.08
CA GLU A 9 -9.66 -7.18 13.42
C GLU A 9 -10.66 -8.33 13.42
N GLN A 10 -11.53 -8.40 12.41
CA GLN A 10 -12.53 -9.46 12.31
C GLN A 10 -11.93 -10.83 11.93
N TYR A 11 -10.85 -10.83 11.16
CA TYR A 11 -10.23 -12.06 10.66
C TYR A 11 -8.74 -12.14 11.04
N PRO A 12 -8.39 -12.13 12.34
CA PRO A 12 -7.02 -12.20 12.79
C PRO A 12 -6.38 -13.50 12.28
N ASP A 13 -5.13 -13.43 11.83
CA ASP A 13 -4.35 -14.56 11.31
C ASP A 13 -4.93 -15.27 10.07
N LYS A 14 -6.03 -14.76 9.50
CA LYS A 14 -6.68 -15.32 8.29
C LYS A 14 -6.47 -14.46 7.06
N VAL A 15 -6.19 -13.17 7.23
CA VAL A 15 -6.04 -12.20 6.15
C VAL A 15 -4.65 -11.59 6.17
N LYS A 16 -4.04 -11.53 5.00
CA LYS A 16 -2.81 -10.78 4.75
C LYS A 16 -3.12 -9.66 3.77
N VAL A 17 -2.78 -8.43 4.14
CA VAL A 17 -2.88 -7.27 3.26
C VAL A 17 -1.56 -7.06 2.53
N VAL A 18 -1.62 -6.92 1.22
CA VAL A 18 -0.49 -6.56 0.36
C VAL A 18 -0.82 -5.25 -0.32
N PHE A 19 0.00 -4.25 -0.10
CA PHE A 19 -0.11 -2.97 -0.77
C PHE A 19 0.68 -2.99 -2.09
N LYS A 20 0.08 -2.42 -3.14
CA LYS A 20 0.70 -2.23 -4.44
C LYS A 20 0.72 -0.75 -4.80
N ASN A 21 1.87 -0.26 -5.25
CA ASN A 21 2.04 1.13 -5.60
C ASN A 21 1.39 1.45 -6.95
N TYR A 22 0.58 2.51 -6.99
CA TYR A 22 0.10 3.12 -8.22
C TYR A 22 0.14 4.64 -8.07
N PRO A 23 1.35 5.23 -8.12
CA PRO A 23 1.51 6.67 -7.95
C PRO A 23 0.93 7.43 -9.15
N LEU A 24 -0.14 8.16 -8.92
CA LEU A 24 -0.80 9.00 -9.93
C LEU A 24 -0.07 10.36 -10.07
N GLY A 25 1.16 10.33 -10.59
CA GLY A 25 2.02 11.50 -10.68
C GLY A 25 1.46 12.66 -11.51
N LYS A 26 0.50 12.40 -12.41
CA LYS A 26 -0.20 13.45 -13.16
C LYS A 26 -1.17 14.27 -12.29
N ILE A 27 -1.66 13.68 -11.20
CA ILE A 27 -2.63 14.30 -10.28
C ILE A 27 -1.91 14.77 -9.01
N HIS A 28 -0.96 13.98 -8.51
CA HIS A 28 -0.25 14.23 -7.26
C HIS A 28 1.27 14.28 -7.52
N LYS A 29 1.82 15.48 -7.56
CA LYS A 29 3.24 15.74 -7.90
C LYS A 29 4.23 14.89 -7.10
N PHE A 30 3.94 14.66 -5.82
CA PHE A 30 4.83 13.95 -4.89
C PHE A 30 4.52 12.45 -4.74
N ALA A 31 3.51 11.92 -5.45
CA ALA A 31 3.09 10.53 -5.32
C ALA A 31 4.22 9.54 -5.63
N GLY A 32 5.02 9.79 -6.67
CA GLY A 32 6.17 8.95 -7.01
C GLY A 32 7.23 8.94 -5.92
N LYS A 33 7.60 10.11 -5.40
CA LYS A 33 8.56 10.23 -4.31
C LYS A 33 8.07 9.58 -3.02
N ALA A 34 6.79 9.74 -2.71
CA ALA A 34 6.16 9.09 -1.55
C ALA A 34 6.19 7.56 -1.68
N ALA A 35 5.87 7.00 -2.85
CA ALA A 35 5.94 5.57 -3.10
C ALA A 35 7.35 5.01 -2.91
N LEU A 36 8.36 5.66 -3.47
CA LEU A 36 9.76 5.27 -3.31
C LEU A 36 10.21 5.40 -1.85
N THR A 37 9.81 6.48 -1.15
CA THR A 37 10.15 6.70 0.26
C THR A 37 9.52 5.65 1.16
N ALA A 38 8.23 5.33 0.99
CA ALA A 38 7.56 4.30 1.76
C ALA A 38 8.20 2.92 1.53
N HIS A 39 8.60 2.62 0.28
CA HIS A 39 9.27 1.35 -0.01
C HIS A 39 10.70 1.29 0.54
N ALA A 40 11.44 2.39 0.53
CA ALA A 40 12.73 2.48 1.23
C ALA A 40 12.56 2.31 2.75
N ALA A 41 11.51 2.89 3.34
CA ALA A 41 11.15 2.69 4.75
C ALA A 41 10.82 1.21 5.08
N HIS A 42 10.31 0.45 4.09
CA HIS A 42 10.12 -1.01 4.23
C HIS A 42 11.42 -1.73 4.57
N LEU A 43 12.55 -1.32 4.00
CA LEU A 43 13.86 -1.92 4.25
C LEU A 43 14.35 -1.68 5.70
N GLN A 44 13.74 -0.72 6.39
CA GLN A 44 13.94 -0.44 7.81
C GLN A 44 12.76 -0.91 8.69
N GLY A 45 11.85 -1.73 8.14
CA GLY A 45 10.69 -2.30 8.86
C GLY A 45 9.56 -1.31 9.16
N LYS A 46 9.53 -0.13 8.51
CA LYS A 46 8.62 0.97 8.85
C LYS A 46 7.69 1.42 7.71
N PHE A 47 7.42 0.51 6.76
CA PHE A 47 6.55 0.80 5.61
C PHE A 47 5.20 1.37 6.05
N TRP A 48 4.46 0.65 6.89
CA TRP A 48 3.09 1.02 7.24
C TRP A 48 3.00 2.34 8.00
N ILE A 49 3.97 2.62 8.88
CA ILE A 49 4.04 3.88 9.61
C ILE A 49 4.14 5.06 8.63
N VAL A 50 5.06 4.99 7.69
CA VAL A 50 5.28 6.05 6.69
C VAL A 50 4.11 6.13 5.71
N HIS A 51 3.63 5.00 5.23
CA HIS A 51 2.49 4.89 4.32
C HIS A 51 1.25 5.58 4.91
N ASP A 52 0.88 5.24 6.14
CA ASP A 52 -0.34 5.76 6.77
C ASP A 52 -0.25 7.27 7.00
N GLU A 53 0.93 7.78 7.40
CA GLU A 53 1.14 9.23 7.54
C GLU A 53 1.04 9.95 6.18
N PHE A 54 1.60 9.41 5.11
CA PHE A 54 1.46 9.99 3.78
C PHE A 54 0.00 10.04 3.32
N PHE A 55 -0.79 9.00 3.61
CA PHE A 55 -2.20 8.99 3.26
C PHE A 55 -3.06 9.98 4.05
N LYS A 56 -2.68 10.30 5.30
CA LYS A 56 -3.39 11.31 6.10
C LYS A 56 -3.28 12.71 5.51
N ILE A 57 -2.17 13.02 4.83
CA ILE A 57 -1.86 14.35 4.30
C ILE A 57 -1.65 14.36 2.77
N HIS A 58 -2.20 13.37 2.06
CA HIS A 58 -1.91 13.13 0.64
C HIS A 58 -2.09 14.36 -0.27
N ASP A 59 -3.07 15.23 0.02
CA ASP A 59 -3.33 16.47 -0.73
C ASP A 59 -2.38 17.62 -0.39
N GLN A 60 -1.61 17.49 0.70
CA GLN A 60 -0.69 18.52 1.19
C GLN A 60 0.76 18.06 1.18
N LEU A 61 1.03 16.92 0.52
CA LEU A 61 2.35 16.31 0.54
C LEU A 61 3.34 17.13 -0.29
N ASP A 62 4.47 17.47 0.33
CA ASP A 62 5.62 18.14 -0.26
C ASP A 62 6.94 17.56 0.27
N ASP A 63 8.07 18.08 -0.16
CA ASP A 63 9.38 17.59 0.25
C ASP A 63 9.65 17.76 1.74
N GLU A 64 9.19 18.85 2.33
CA GLU A 64 9.38 19.14 3.75
C GLU A 64 8.57 18.18 4.62
N LYS A 65 7.31 17.98 4.30
CA LYS A 65 6.43 17.03 5.01
C LYS A 65 6.87 15.58 4.86
N ILE A 66 7.41 15.20 3.71
CA ILE A 66 8.01 13.87 3.53
C ILE A 66 9.17 13.70 4.52
N GLN A 67 10.04 14.69 4.65
CA GLN A 67 11.16 14.64 5.59
C GLN A 67 10.72 14.67 7.05
N GLU A 68 9.71 15.45 7.40
CA GLU A 68 9.13 15.46 8.75
C GLU A 68 8.61 14.08 9.15
N ILE A 69 7.87 13.42 8.26
CA ILE A 69 7.34 12.07 8.51
C ILE A 69 8.48 11.05 8.65
N VAL A 70 9.52 11.14 7.82
CA VAL A 70 10.70 10.27 7.89
C VAL A 70 11.40 10.39 9.25
N ARG A 71 11.59 11.62 9.74
CA ARG A 71 12.18 11.86 11.07
C ARG A 71 11.27 11.37 12.20
N ALA A 72 9.98 11.71 12.14
CA ALA A 72 9.01 11.27 13.14
C ALA A 72 8.89 9.74 13.23
N ALA A 73 9.05 9.04 12.11
CA ALA A 73 9.11 7.58 12.07
C ALA A 73 10.42 7.00 12.64
N GLY A 74 11.41 7.83 12.98
CA GLY A 74 12.71 7.41 13.52
C GLY A 74 13.52 6.58 12.53
N LEU A 75 13.44 6.91 11.24
CA LEU A 75 14.23 6.28 10.18
C LEU A 75 15.65 6.84 10.14
N ASN A 76 16.59 5.99 9.74
CA ASN A 76 17.93 6.48 9.36
C ASN A 76 17.81 7.20 8.02
N GLU A 77 17.91 8.54 8.04
CA GLU A 77 17.67 9.40 6.88
C GLU A 77 18.72 9.16 5.77
N GLU A 78 19.97 8.98 6.13
CA GLU A 78 21.06 8.74 5.17
C GLU A 78 20.87 7.40 4.45
N GLN A 79 20.55 6.34 5.19
CA GLN A 79 20.24 5.04 4.60
C GLN A 79 18.98 5.10 3.74
N LEU A 80 17.93 5.78 4.21
CA LEU A 80 16.68 5.95 3.47
C LEU A 80 16.93 6.63 2.12
N GLU A 81 17.77 7.67 2.10
CA GLU A 81 18.08 8.39 0.86
C GLU A 81 18.82 7.50 -0.14
N ARG A 82 19.81 6.71 0.32
CA ARG A 82 20.49 5.72 -0.52
C ARG A 82 19.52 4.68 -1.06
N ASP A 83 18.68 4.12 -0.18
CA ASP A 83 17.74 3.06 -0.52
C ASP A 83 16.67 3.56 -1.49
N ARG A 84 16.12 4.76 -1.27
CA ARG A 84 15.11 5.38 -2.14
C ARG A 84 15.60 5.53 -3.58
N ASN A 85 16.89 5.84 -3.76
CA ASN A 85 17.51 6.02 -5.07
C ASN A 85 18.13 4.72 -5.62
N SER A 86 18.02 3.61 -4.89
CA SER A 86 18.55 2.33 -5.34
C SER A 86 17.71 1.71 -6.45
N GLN A 87 18.36 1.00 -7.37
CA GLN A 87 17.69 0.28 -8.44
C GLN A 87 16.66 -0.71 -7.88
N ARG A 88 16.97 -1.35 -6.76
CA ARG A 88 16.06 -2.30 -6.08
C ARG A 88 14.71 -1.69 -5.72
N VAL A 89 14.71 -0.49 -5.13
CA VAL A 89 13.48 0.21 -4.72
C VAL A 89 12.74 0.74 -5.93
N VAL A 90 13.44 1.33 -6.89
CA VAL A 90 12.86 1.82 -8.15
C VAL A 90 12.19 0.68 -8.92
N ASP A 91 12.88 -0.44 -9.10
CA ASP A 91 12.35 -1.61 -9.81
C ASP A 91 11.12 -2.20 -9.10
N HIS A 92 11.09 -2.19 -7.77
CA HIS A 92 9.94 -2.69 -7.02
C HIS A 92 8.69 -1.85 -7.28
N VAL A 93 8.81 -0.53 -7.17
CA VAL A 93 7.70 0.39 -7.46
C VAL A 93 7.27 0.28 -8.92
N GLN A 94 8.22 0.18 -9.85
CA GLN A 94 7.92 0.01 -11.28
C GLN A 94 7.19 -1.31 -11.56
N LYS A 95 7.58 -2.41 -10.94
CA LYS A 95 6.86 -3.70 -11.07
C LYS A 95 5.42 -3.62 -10.60
N ASP A 96 5.16 -2.90 -9.51
CA ASP A 96 3.78 -2.67 -9.05
C ASP A 96 2.97 -1.91 -10.11
N VAL A 97 3.54 -0.86 -10.69
CA VAL A 97 2.91 -0.06 -11.75
C VAL A 97 2.64 -0.92 -12.99
N ASP A 98 3.60 -1.72 -13.42
CA ASP A 98 3.45 -2.61 -14.57
C ASP A 98 2.34 -3.66 -14.35
N GLU A 99 2.24 -4.18 -13.12
CA GLU A 99 1.16 -5.11 -12.74
C GLU A 99 -0.21 -4.44 -12.80
N VAL A 100 -0.33 -3.21 -12.32
CA VAL A 100 -1.55 -2.40 -12.39
C VAL A 100 -2.03 -2.25 -13.83
N TYR A 101 -1.14 -1.92 -14.76
CA TYR A 101 -1.46 -1.80 -16.18
C TYR A 101 -1.90 -3.15 -16.79
N ARG A 102 -1.19 -4.24 -16.48
CA ARG A 102 -1.56 -5.59 -16.96
C ARG A 102 -2.94 -6.03 -16.48
N LEU A 103 -3.33 -5.63 -15.27
CA LEU A 103 -4.63 -5.95 -14.67
C LEU A 103 -5.75 -4.99 -15.11
N GLY A 104 -5.47 -4.01 -15.96
CA GLY A 104 -6.43 -3.02 -16.42
C GLY A 104 -6.99 -2.14 -15.31
N VAL A 105 -6.21 -1.92 -14.24
CA VAL A 105 -6.60 -1.02 -13.16
C VAL A 105 -6.39 0.42 -13.61
N ASN A 106 -7.44 1.23 -13.55
CA ASN A 106 -7.46 2.62 -14.02
C ASN A 106 -7.87 3.62 -12.94
N SER A 107 -8.09 3.17 -11.73
CA SER A 107 -8.50 4.01 -10.60
C SER A 107 -7.98 3.47 -9.27
N VAL A 108 -7.83 4.36 -8.30
CA VAL A 108 -7.44 4.04 -6.92
C VAL A 108 -8.51 4.55 -5.94
N PRO A 109 -8.71 3.87 -4.82
CA PRO A 109 -8.16 2.55 -4.49
C PRO A 109 -8.88 1.44 -5.27
N THR A 110 -8.13 0.46 -5.75
CA THR A 110 -8.66 -0.80 -6.30
C THR A 110 -8.23 -1.96 -5.40
N VAL A 111 -9.14 -2.86 -5.11
CA VAL A 111 -8.90 -3.97 -4.17
C VAL A 111 -9.19 -5.31 -4.83
N PHE A 112 -8.34 -6.29 -4.54
CA PHE A 112 -8.52 -7.69 -4.92
C PHE A 112 -8.51 -8.56 -3.66
N VAL A 113 -9.39 -9.55 -3.61
CA VAL A 113 -9.38 -10.61 -2.59
C VAL A 113 -9.10 -11.93 -3.30
N ASN A 114 -7.94 -12.52 -3.03
CA ASN A 114 -7.48 -13.75 -3.71
C ASN A 114 -7.65 -13.67 -5.24
N GLY A 115 -7.15 -12.59 -5.85
CA GLY A 115 -7.18 -12.37 -7.30
C GLY A 115 -8.53 -11.92 -7.88
N LYS A 116 -9.56 -11.70 -7.05
CA LYS A 116 -10.88 -11.22 -7.50
C LYS A 116 -11.06 -9.77 -7.13
N ARG A 117 -11.28 -8.93 -8.13
CA ARG A 117 -11.55 -7.50 -7.91
C ARG A 117 -12.86 -7.31 -7.15
N LEU A 118 -12.81 -6.53 -6.06
CA LEU A 118 -14.00 -6.04 -5.39
C LEU A 118 -14.61 -4.88 -6.19
N ARG A 119 -15.92 -4.92 -6.37
CA ARG A 119 -16.66 -3.84 -7.02
C ARG A 119 -17.04 -2.73 -6.05
N ASP A 120 -17.35 -3.13 -4.84
CA ASP A 120 -17.70 -2.25 -3.73
C ASP A 120 -16.68 -2.38 -2.60
N ARG A 121 -16.35 -1.27 -1.95
CA ARG A 121 -15.32 -1.14 -0.91
C ARG A 121 -15.91 -0.95 0.48
N SER A 122 -17.18 -1.30 0.67
CA SER A 122 -17.80 -1.35 1.98
C SER A 122 -17.21 -2.49 2.81
N PHE A 123 -17.29 -2.36 4.11
CA PHE A 123 -16.85 -3.42 5.03
C PHE A 123 -17.58 -4.74 4.75
N GLU A 124 -18.90 -4.69 4.50
CA GLU A 124 -19.73 -5.83 4.19
C GLU A 124 -19.25 -6.59 2.96
N SER A 125 -18.87 -5.87 1.89
CA SER A 125 -18.34 -6.47 0.67
C SER A 125 -16.99 -7.15 0.90
N PHE A 126 -16.09 -6.54 1.68
CA PHE A 126 -14.85 -7.17 2.10
C PHE A 126 -15.09 -8.43 2.92
N ALA A 127 -15.91 -8.32 3.98
CA ALA A 127 -16.22 -9.44 4.87
C ALA A 127 -16.85 -10.61 4.12
N ALA A 128 -17.78 -10.35 3.20
CA ALA A 128 -18.39 -11.38 2.36
C ALA A 128 -17.37 -12.06 1.43
N ALA A 129 -16.47 -11.29 0.81
CA ALA A 129 -15.43 -11.84 -0.05
C ALA A 129 -14.45 -12.71 0.73
N VAL A 130 -13.98 -12.25 1.90
CA VAL A 130 -13.08 -13.02 2.77
C VAL A 130 -13.77 -14.30 3.26
N ALA A 131 -15.00 -14.23 3.78
CA ALA A 131 -15.74 -15.39 4.24
C ALA A 131 -15.94 -16.45 3.13
N LYS A 132 -16.21 -16.00 1.90
CA LYS A 132 -16.32 -16.88 0.74
C LYS A 132 -15.02 -17.63 0.43
N GLU A 133 -13.89 -16.96 0.50
CA GLU A 133 -12.60 -17.58 0.24
C GLU A 133 -12.17 -18.53 1.38
N LEU A 134 -12.46 -18.20 2.63
CA LEU A 134 -12.21 -19.08 3.77
C LEU A 134 -13.00 -20.39 3.68
N LYS A 135 -14.29 -20.33 3.29
CA LYS A 135 -15.12 -21.53 3.07
C LYS A 135 -14.53 -22.46 2.00
N LYS A 136 -13.99 -21.92 0.91
CA LYS A 136 -13.35 -22.74 -0.15
C LYS A 136 -12.12 -23.47 0.36
N ASN A 137 -11.31 -22.82 1.20
CA ASN A 137 -10.10 -23.43 1.75
C ASN A 137 -10.45 -24.54 2.78
N SER A 138 -11.55 -24.39 3.52
CA SER A 138 -12.02 -25.42 4.44
C SER A 138 -12.58 -26.66 3.71
N ALA A 139 -13.15 -26.48 2.52
CA ALA A 139 -13.70 -27.59 1.72
C ALA A 139 -12.62 -28.38 0.94
N LYS A 140 -11.36 -27.91 0.90
CA LYS A 140 -10.22 -28.59 0.24
C LYS A 140 -9.36 -29.42 1.19
N LYS A 141 -9.70 -29.43 2.48
CA LYS A 141 -9.10 -30.32 3.51
C LYS A 141 -9.97 -31.53 3.75
#